data_2c274aff85f7931e263fa6b105e89764
#
_entry.id   2c274aff85f7931e263fa6b105e89764
#
_cell.length_a   1.000
_cell.length_b   1.000
_cell.length_c   1.000
_cell.angle_alpha   90.00
_cell.angle_beta   90.00
_cell.angle_gamma   90.00
#
_symmetry.space_group_name_H-M   'P 1'
#
loop_
_entity.id
_entity.type
_entity.pdbx_description
1 polymer ?
#
loop_
_entity_poly.entity_id
_entity_poly.type
_entity_poly.pdbx_seq_one_letter_code
_entity_poly.pdbx_strand_id
1 'polypeptide(L)' 'MKRDSEVRDPDVSQAAPIRVQEQLLDDETRDLQVELNSLLDSVQETETKIVEMSALNHLIFTHVLQQAQQIELLYLFXVN' A
#
# COMPACT_ATOMS: atom_id res chain seq x y z
N MET A 1 -7.14 1.73 63.96
CA MET A 1 -6.64 1.52 63.59
C MET A 1 -6.30 1.92 62.49
N LYS A 2 -5.78 2.16 62.00
CA LYS A 2 -5.46 2.56 61.09
C LYS A 2 -5.15 1.83 60.04
N ARG A 3 -5.35 0.95 59.84
CA ARG A 3 -5.09 0.24 58.97
C ARG A 3 -5.82 0.61 57.78
N ASP A 4 -6.92 1.11 57.72
CA ASP A 4 -7.65 1.55 56.60
C ASP A 4 -6.92 2.58 55.79
N SER A 5 -6.23 3.45 56.44
CA SER A 5 -5.51 4.47 55.70
C SER A 5 -4.35 3.87 54.98
N GLU A 6 -3.90 2.73 55.46
CA GLU A 6 -2.80 2.10 54.80
C GLU A 6 -3.22 1.23 53.68
N VAL A 7 -4.45 0.79 53.71
CA VAL A 7 -4.93 -0.06 52.65
C VAL A 7 -5.18 0.80 51.43
N ARG A 8 -4.33 0.59 50.44
CA ARG A 8 -4.46 1.35 49.32
C ARG A 8 -5.47 0.70 48.49
N ASP A 9 -6.21 1.38 47.64
CA ASP A 9 -7.13 0.82 46.66
C ASP A 9 -6.32 0.09 45.62
N PRO A 10 -6.41 -1.22 45.56
CA PRO A 10 -5.61 -1.92 44.57
C PRO A 10 -6.00 -1.55 43.15
N ASP A 11 -7.24 -1.20 42.94
CA ASP A 11 -7.67 -0.81 41.61
C ASP A 11 -6.96 0.46 41.17
N VAL A 12 -6.80 1.41 42.06
CA VAL A 12 -6.14 2.65 41.69
C VAL A 12 -4.67 2.39 41.42
N SER A 13 -4.04 1.59 42.23
CA SER A 13 -2.60 1.35 42.04
C SER A 13 -2.33 0.50 40.85
N GLN A 14 -3.27 -0.33 40.39
CA GLN A 14 -3.07 -1.15 39.22
C GLN A 14 -3.63 -0.53 37.96
N ALA A 15 -4.52 0.42 38.08
CA ALA A 15 -5.16 1.03 36.93
C ALA A 15 -4.15 1.82 36.08
N ALA A 16 -3.23 2.52 36.73
CA ALA A 16 -2.29 3.36 36.01
C ALA A 16 -1.38 2.54 35.08
N PRO A 17 -0.75 1.45 35.56
CA PRO A 17 0.04 0.64 34.65
C PRO A 17 -0.78 0.02 33.53
N ILE A 18 -2.01 -0.41 33.83
CA ILE A 18 -2.86 -0.98 32.81
C ILE A 18 -3.20 0.07 31.77
N ARG A 19 -3.49 1.29 32.20
CA ARG A 19 -3.79 2.35 31.26
C ARG A 19 -2.59 2.71 30.41
N VAL A 20 -1.40 2.68 30.98
CA VAL A 20 -0.19 2.93 30.21
C VAL A 20 -0.02 1.86 29.16
N GLN A 21 -0.24 0.61 29.52
CA GLN A 21 -0.14 -0.46 28.54
C GLN A 21 -1.18 -0.32 27.44
N GLU A 22 -2.40 0.03 27.82
CA GLU A 22 -3.44 0.23 26.82
C GLU A 22 -3.08 1.37 25.88
N GLN A 23 -2.50 2.43 26.42
CA GLN A 23 -2.10 3.55 25.59
C GLN A 23 -1.00 3.14 24.63
N LEU A 24 -0.05 2.36 25.09
CA LEU A 24 1.02 1.88 24.22
C LEU A 24 0.48 1.00 23.12
N LEU A 25 -0.45 0.13 23.45
CA LEU A 25 -1.06 -0.73 22.43
C LEU A 25 -1.86 0.09 21.44
N ASP A 26 -2.57 1.10 21.91
CA ASP A 26 -3.30 1.97 21.02
C ASP A 26 -2.35 2.70 20.07
N ASP A 27 -1.24 3.19 20.61
CA ASP A 27 -0.26 3.89 19.78
C ASP A 27 0.32 2.96 18.74
N GLU A 28 0.66 1.74 19.13
CA GLU A 28 1.20 0.77 18.18
C GLU A 28 0.18 0.42 17.11
N THR A 29 -1.07 0.25 17.51
CA THR A 29 -2.12 -0.05 16.55
C THR A 29 -2.28 1.08 15.56
N ARG A 30 -2.22 2.32 16.04
CA ARG A 30 -2.32 3.46 15.16
C ARG A 30 -1.15 3.52 14.19
N ASP A 31 0.06 3.26 14.69
CA ASP A 31 1.24 3.26 13.83
C ASP A 31 1.12 2.19 12.74
N LEU A 32 0.66 1.01 13.13
CA LEU A 32 0.46 -0.05 12.14
C LEU A 32 -0.60 0.32 11.12
N GLN A 33 -1.65 0.99 11.58
CA GLN A 33 -2.69 1.42 10.66
C GLN A 33 -2.15 2.43 9.65
N VAL A 34 -1.32 3.35 10.11
CA VAL A 34 -0.71 4.33 9.20
C VAL A 34 0.17 3.61 8.19
N GLU A 35 0.98 2.67 8.65
CA GLU A 35 1.83 1.93 7.73
C GLU A 35 1.02 1.12 6.74
N LEU A 36 -0.05 0.50 7.20
CA LEU A 36 -0.90 -0.27 6.31
C LEU A 36 -1.53 0.62 5.24
N ASN A 37 -2.02 1.78 5.65
CA ASN A 37 -2.61 2.70 4.69
C ASN A 37 -1.58 3.16 3.67
N SER A 38 -0.37 3.43 4.12
CA SER A 38 0.70 3.83 3.20
C SER A 38 1.02 2.70 2.23
N LEU A 39 1.05 1.48 2.72
CA LEU A 39 1.31 0.33 1.85
C LEU A 39 0.19 0.16 0.82
N LEU A 40 -1.05 0.31 1.25
CA LEU A 40 -2.17 0.21 0.32
C LEU A 40 -2.09 1.28 -0.75
N ASP A 41 -1.70 2.50 -0.38
CA ASP A 41 -1.52 3.55 -1.37
C ASP A 41 -0.44 3.17 -2.37
N SER A 42 0.66 2.60 -1.90
CA SER A 42 1.73 2.18 -2.79
C SER A 42 1.28 1.07 -3.74
N VAL A 43 0.49 0.15 -3.22
CA VAL A 43 -0.03 -0.92 -4.07
C VAL A 43 -0.95 -0.35 -5.15
N GLN A 44 -1.81 0.57 -4.77
CA GLN A 44 -2.71 1.18 -5.75
C GLN A 44 -1.93 1.95 -6.81
N GLU A 45 -0.89 2.65 -6.40
CA GLU A 45 -0.06 3.37 -7.35
C GLU A 45 0.63 2.41 -8.30
N THR A 46 1.13 1.30 -7.77
CA THR A 46 1.77 0.28 -8.60
C THR A 46 0.78 -0.32 -9.58
N GLU A 47 -0.43 -0.60 -9.12
CA GLU A 47 -1.46 -1.14 -10.01
C GLU A 47 -1.76 -0.18 -11.15
N THR A 48 -1.84 1.11 -10.84
CA THR A 48 -2.09 2.11 -11.87
C THR A 48 -0.95 2.12 -12.89
N LYS A 49 0.29 2.04 -12.42
CA LYS A 49 1.43 2.04 -13.32
C LYS A 49 1.46 0.79 -14.19
N ILE A 50 1.05 -0.34 -13.63
CA ILE A 50 0.99 -1.57 -14.42
C ILE A 50 -0.03 -1.42 -15.53
N VAL A 51 -1.19 -0.85 -15.23
CA VAL A 51 -2.20 -0.63 -16.26
C VAL A 51 -1.67 0.32 -17.35
N GLU A 52 -1.00 1.39 -16.91
CA GLU A 52 -0.43 2.32 -17.88
C GLU A 52 0.63 1.67 -18.75
N MET A 53 1.48 0.84 -18.15
CA MET A 53 2.49 0.14 -18.92
C MET A 53 1.87 -0.85 -19.89
N SER A 54 0.80 -1.51 -19.49
CA SER A 54 0.11 -2.44 -20.39
C SER A 54 -0.48 -1.69 -21.59
N ALA A 55 -1.07 -0.53 -21.32
CA ALA A 55 -1.61 0.27 -22.42
C ALA A 55 -0.51 0.73 -23.36
N LEU A 56 0.62 1.17 -22.79
CA LEU A 56 1.73 1.61 -23.60
C LEU A 56 2.29 0.47 -24.44
N ASN A 57 2.43 -0.71 -23.83
CA ASN A 57 2.89 -1.88 -24.57
C ASN A 57 1.96 -2.20 -25.72
N HIS A 58 0.66 -2.09 -25.48
CA HIS A 58 -0.29 -2.35 -26.55
C HIS A 58 -0.12 -1.35 -27.69
N LEU A 59 0.08 -0.08 -27.36
CA LEU A 59 0.30 0.91 -28.39
C LEU A 59 1.58 0.64 -29.18
N ILE A 60 2.65 0.28 -28.48
CA ILE A 60 3.91 -0.02 -29.14
C ILE A 60 3.73 -1.23 -30.05
N PHE A 61 3.07 -2.26 -29.58
CA PHE A 61 2.85 -3.45 -30.39
C PHE A 61 2.04 -3.13 -31.63
N THR A 62 0.99 -2.33 -31.46
CA THR A 62 0.17 -1.94 -32.60
C THR A 62 0.98 -1.14 -33.62
N HIS A 63 1.82 -0.23 -33.11
CA HIS A 63 2.65 0.57 -34.01
C HIS A 63 3.66 -0.30 -34.77
N VAL A 64 4.28 -1.24 -34.07
CA VAL A 64 5.21 -2.14 -34.70
C VAL A 64 4.51 -2.98 -35.76
N LEU A 65 3.31 -3.45 -35.44
CA LEU A 65 2.54 -4.23 -36.41
C LEU A 65 2.21 -3.41 -37.65
N GLN A 66 1.83 -2.16 -37.46
CA GLN A 66 1.53 -1.29 -38.59
C GLN A 66 2.78 -1.06 -39.42
N GLN A 67 3.92 -0.84 -38.78
CA GLN A 67 5.18 -0.67 -39.53
C GLN A 67 5.52 -1.92 -40.32
N ALA A 68 5.33 -3.08 -39.71
CA ALA A 68 5.62 -4.33 -40.41
C ALA A 68 4.73 -4.48 -41.66
N GLN A 69 3.47 -4.11 -41.53
CA GLN A 69 2.55 -4.16 -42.67
C GLN A 69 2.98 -3.19 -43.77
N GLN A 70 3.39 -1.99 -43.36
CA GLN A 70 3.85 -1.01 -44.35
C GLN A 70 5.10 -1.48 -45.06
N ILE A 71 6.03 -2.07 -44.34
CA ILE A 71 7.25 -2.60 -44.93
C ILE A 71 6.90 -3.72 -45.88
N GLU A 72 5.97 -4.58 -45.52
CA GLU A 72 5.56 -5.65 -46.40
C GLU A 72 4.96 -5.12 -47.69
N LEU A 73 4.12 -4.11 -47.59
CA LEU A 73 3.53 -3.52 -48.79
C LEU A 73 4.59 -2.90 -49.69
N LEU A 74 5.53 -2.17 -49.07
CA LEU A 74 6.61 -1.59 -49.86
C LEU A 74 7.44 -2.65 -50.54
N TYR A 75 7.71 -3.74 -49.82
CA TYR A 75 8.47 -4.84 -50.44
C TYR A 75 7.72 -5.41 -51.62
N LEU A 76 6.44 -5.61 -51.48
CA LEU A 76 5.64 -6.13 -52.59
C LEU A 76 5.64 -5.17 -53.77
N PHE A 77 5.58 -3.90 -53.54
CA PHE A 77 5.68 -2.94 -54.63
C PHE A 77 7.05 -2.94 -55.26
N UNK A 78 7.86 -3.11 -54.46
CA UNK A 78 9.07 -3.04 -54.85
C UNK A 78 9.44 -4.04 -55.68
N VAL A 79 9.06 -5.16 -55.36
CA VAL A 79 9.39 -6.36 -56.07
C VAL A 79 8.73 -6.40 -57.45
N ASN A 80 7.51 -5.95 -57.46
CA ASN A 80 6.78 -5.91 -58.72
C ASN A 80 7.14 -4.70 -59.53
#